data_ac5136c4dc67661dc8892a4e4ffbd270
#
_entry.id   ac5136c4dc67661dc8892a4e4ffbd270
#
_cell.length_a   1.000
_cell.length_b   1.000
_cell.length_c   1.000
_cell.angle_alpha   90.00
_cell.angle_beta   90.00
_cell.angle_gamma   90.00
#
_symmetry.space_group_name_H-M   'P 1'
#
loop_
_entity.id
_entity.type
_entity.pdbx_description
1 polymer ?
#
loop_
_entity_poly.entity_id
_entity_poly.type
_entity_poly.pdbx_seq_one_letter_code
_entity_poly.pdbx_strand_id
1 'polypeptide(L)'
;MFDPVIAPSGTLLGLLQRGRGDGTLHALTAPRAEALAALNHCVLRDPRHDWQVENRSLYYARLFLDLNGELDAVEAHLLDPEDHLETDESRTGLALAVLGHLASYGRRDALDLLRRYAAQGANWAWALDELALRDDDAGLRALAAPVLARFPADPEGEAELATAVRDAFEPRPWRLWAEDPRDGIGARVRAAHEAGCFDRWQRQMRPTGPRPGWSVRAVFEWAQQGLDRGAALHVPAARCLVAVAGPEDRPEILLAARAGTDGARCTALRYLADSNDPEALDLVEAAVADGTEAVVEAAVDAFERMRSVAAVDRARGWAQRPDVLGAAAGRVLACRGGAQDSRLVLGALREAVRGEGPDAPTLWTLVDGAGRLGIACAAPVLRHVYRETASSHLRGRAARALAATDASFATGFAVECLWDCEETTRELAARHAETGDARVVERLRRLAADPAEEDEVQTAVRSRFGPDMSAG
;
A
#
# COMPACT_ATOMS: atom_id res chain seq x y z
N MET A 1 18.92 9.31 13.16
CA MET A 1 17.61 9.15 12.51
C MET A 1 16.71 8.53 13.58
N PHE A 2 15.77 9.27 14.13
CA PHE A 2 14.83 8.70 15.09
C PHE A 2 13.81 7.90 14.29
N ASP A 3 13.71 6.60 14.53
CA ASP A 3 12.58 5.82 14.02
C ASP A 3 11.30 6.44 14.60
N PRO A 4 10.38 6.92 13.74
CA PRO A 4 9.17 7.55 14.22
C PRO A 4 8.29 6.48 14.87
N VAL A 5 8.15 6.56 16.19
CA VAL A 5 7.35 5.60 16.95
C VAL A 5 5.88 6.01 16.89
N ILE A 6 5.03 5.11 16.39
CA ILE A 6 3.58 5.29 16.46
C ILE A 6 3.14 5.31 17.92
N ALA A 7 2.34 6.29 18.30
CA ALA A 7 1.84 6.44 19.67
C ALA A 7 1.00 5.21 20.11
N PRO A 8 0.91 4.93 21.42
CA PRO A 8 0.13 3.80 21.94
C PRO A 8 -1.33 3.82 21.45
N SER A 9 -1.85 2.64 21.08
CA SER A 9 -3.20 2.45 20.52
C SER A 9 -4.35 2.93 21.41
N GLY A 10 -4.12 3.09 22.72
CA GLY A 10 -5.08 3.64 23.67
C GLY A 10 -5.14 5.17 23.75
N THR A 11 -4.28 5.90 23.01
CA THR A 11 -4.25 7.37 23.00
C THR A 11 -4.96 7.92 21.74
N LEU A 12 -5.51 9.14 21.84
CA LEU A 12 -6.13 9.80 20.68
C LEU A 12 -5.14 9.88 19.51
N LEU A 13 -3.92 10.33 19.76
CA LEU A 13 -2.88 10.40 18.73
C LEU A 13 -2.61 9.03 18.09
N GLY A 14 -2.44 7.99 18.89
CA GLY A 14 -2.18 6.64 18.40
C GLY A 14 -3.34 6.04 17.59
N LEU A 15 -4.58 6.34 17.95
CA LEU A 15 -5.77 5.96 17.19
C LEU A 15 -5.82 6.68 15.82
N LEU A 16 -5.56 7.99 15.80
CA LEU A 16 -5.53 8.80 14.57
C LEU A 16 -4.37 8.39 13.65
N GLN A 17 -3.18 8.15 14.20
CA GLN A 17 -2.03 7.68 13.43
C GLN A 17 -2.27 6.31 12.78
N ARG A 18 -3.12 5.48 13.38
CA ARG A 18 -3.56 4.20 12.77
C ARG A 18 -4.70 4.37 11.78
N GLY A 19 -5.34 5.54 11.71
CA GLY A 19 -6.51 5.78 10.87
C GLY A 19 -7.76 5.00 11.33
N ARG A 20 -7.86 4.69 12.61
CA ARG A 20 -8.99 3.93 13.18
C ARG A 20 -10.24 4.78 13.31
N GLY A 21 -11.41 4.15 13.12
CA GLY A 21 -12.70 4.79 13.34
C GLY A 21 -12.91 5.28 14.77
N ASP A 22 -12.43 4.53 15.77
CA ASP A 22 -12.42 4.98 17.17
C ASP A 22 -11.65 6.29 17.35
N GLY A 23 -10.60 6.54 16.55
CA GLY A 23 -9.87 7.81 16.55
C GLY A 23 -10.75 8.99 16.16
N THR A 24 -11.55 8.85 15.11
CA THR A 24 -12.54 9.86 14.71
C THR A 24 -13.58 10.06 15.81
N LEU A 25 -14.19 8.97 16.32
CA LEU A 25 -15.22 9.06 17.36
C LEU A 25 -14.68 9.71 18.64
N HIS A 26 -13.45 9.40 19.03
CA HIS A 26 -12.79 10.01 20.17
C HIS A 26 -12.48 11.50 19.92
N ALA A 27 -11.93 11.85 18.75
CA ALA A 27 -11.64 13.25 18.40
C ALA A 27 -12.89 14.15 18.42
N LEU A 28 -14.05 13.63 17.97
CA LEU A 28 -15.31 14.35 17.98
C LEU A 28 -15.90 14.59 19.38
N THR A 29 -15.45 13.81 20.37
CA THR A 29 -15.90 13.94 21.77
C THR A 29 -14.87 14.60 22.69
N ALA A 30 -13.60 14.68 22.27
CA ALA A 30 -12.51 15.32 22.99
C ALA A 30 -12.62 16.86 22.94
N PRO A 31 -11.90 17.60 23.83
CA PRO A 31 -11.74 19.03 23.68
C PRO A 31 -11.18 19.38 22.29
N ARG A 32 -11.85 20.32 21.57
CA ARG A 32 -11.50 20.65 20.16
C ARG A 32 -10.02 20.97 19.98
N ALA A 33 -9.40 21.71 20.90
CA ALA A 33 -7.99 22.05 20.81
C ALA A 33 -7.06 20.82 20.88
N GLU A 34 -7.39 19.84 21.71
CA GLU A 34 -6.65 18.59 21.82
C GLU A 34 -6.82 17.75 20.55
N ALA A 35 -8.05 17.64 20.04
CA ALA A 35 -8.34 16.91 18.80
C ALA A 35 -7.59 17.51 17.60
N LEU A 36 -7.60 18.84 17.46
CA LEU A 36 -6.87 19.54 16.39
C LEU A 36 -5.35 19.42 16.54
N ALA A 37 -4.83 19.48 17.76
CA ALA A 37 -3.40 19.27 18.00
C ALA A 37 -2.95 17.87 17.57
N ALA A 38 -3.73 16.83 17.91
CA ALA A 38 -3.45 15.46 17.50
C ALA A 38 -3.59 15.27 15.98
N LEU A 39 -4.60 15.87 15.35
CA LEU A 39 -4.82 15.83 13.91
C LEU A 39 -3.67 16.51 13.16
N ASN A 40 -3.30 17.72 13.56
CA ASN A 40 -2.15 18.44 12.97
C ASN A 40 -0.86 17.62 13.13
N HIS A 41 -0.64 16.98 14.29
CA HIS A 41 0.53 16.12 14.47
C HIS A 41 0.54 14.96 13.46
N CYS A 42 -0.61 14.31 13.22
CA CYS A 42 -0.70 13.22 12.25
C CYS A 42 -0.40 13.67 10.79
N VAL A 43 -0.85 14.87 10.41
CA VAL A 43 -0.69 15.38 9.04
C VAL A 43 0.70 15.93 8.80
N LEU A 44 1.30 16.59 9.80
CA LEU A 44 2.58 17.28 9.64
C LEU A 44 3.79 16.45 10.08
N ARG A 45 3.57 15.36 10.81
CA ARG A 45 4.63 14.49 11.37
C ARG A 45 4.19 13.04 11.31
N ASP A 46 3.86 12.58 10.10
CA ASP A 46 3.49 11.17 9.89
C ASP A 46 4.70 10.26 10.23
N PRO A 47 4.53 9.29 11.13
CA PRO A 47 5.61 8.36 11.47
C PRO A 47 5.92 7.34 10.38
N ARG A 48 5.12 7.24 9.33
CA ARG A 48 5.30 6.26 8.26
C ARG A 48 6.30 6.77 7.23
N HIS A 49 7.18 5.87 6.75
CA HIS A 49 8.14 6.20 5.69
C HIS A 49 7.46 6.46 4.34
N ASP A 50 6.38 5.73 4.07
CA ASP A 50 5.61 5.86 2.84
C ASP A 50 4.11 5.95 3.17
N TRP A 51 3.63 7.19 3.29
CA TRP A 51 2.23 7.48 3.58
C TRP A 51 1.29 7.12 2.41
N GLN A 52 1.82 6.98 1.19
CA GLN A 52 1.02 6.69 -0.01
C GLN A 52 0.55 5.23 -0.04
N VAL A 53 1.34 4.30 0.53
CA VAL A 53 0.99 2.87 0.58
C VAL A 53 -0.30 2.65 1.36
N GLU A 54 -0.50 3.41 2.45
CA GLU A 54 -1.74 3.41 3.23
C GLU A 54 -2.23 4.85 3.38
N ASN A 55 -2.85 5.38 2.32
CA ASN A 55 -3.23 6.79 2.26
C ASN A 55 -4.35 7.12 3.27
N ARG A 56 -4.10 8.08 4.14
CA ARG A 56 -5.04 8.58 5.16
C ARG A 56 -5.47 10.03 4.93
N SER A 57 -5.13 10.61 3.79
CA SER A 57 -5.41 12.02 3.51
C SER A 57 -6.90 12.35 3.56
N LEU A 58 -7.74 11.51 2.96
CA LEU A 58 -9.21 11.67 3.01
C LEU A 58 -9.76 11.55 4.44
N TYR A 59 -9.24 10.60 5.23
CA TYR A 59 -9.62 10.43 6.63
C TYR A 59 -9.32 11.68 7.46
N TYR A 60 -8.13 12.26 7.31
CA TYR A 60 -7.76 13.50 8.01
C TYR A 60 -8.53 14.70 7.48
N ALA A 61 -8.77 14.80 6.17
CA ALA A 61 -9.56 15.90 5.60
C ALA A 61 -10.99 15.90 6.14
N ARG A 62 -11.65 14.75 6.23
CA ARG A 62 -12.98 14.63 6.85
C ARG A 62 -12.98 15.08 8.30
N LEU A 63 -11.94 14.71 9.05
CA LEU A 63 -11.82 15.11 10.45
C LEU A 63 -11.56 16.63 10.60
N PHE A 64 -10.77 17.25 9.69
CA PHE A 64 -10.64 18.72 9.63
C PHE A 64 -12.00 19.41 9.40
N LEU A 65 -12.86 18.84 8.53
CA LEU A 65 -14.20 19.38 8.31
C LEU A 65 -15.10 19.23 9.54
N ASP A 66 -15.13 18.04 10.12
CA ASP A 66 -15.98 17.75 11.30
C ASP A 66 -15.58 18.60 12.52
N LEU A 67 -14.28 18.90 12.68
CA LEU A 67 -13.74 19.74 13.74
C LEU A 67 -13.73 21.25 13.41
N ASN A 68 -14.14 21.68 12.21
CA ASN A 68 -13.95 23.02 11.68
C ASN A 68 -12.50 23.51 11.89
N GLY A 69 -11.52 22.68 11.51
CA GLY A 69 -10.11 22.94 11.75
C GLY A 69 -9.56 24.09 10.90
N GLU A 70 -8.77 24.97 11.52
CA GLU A 70 -8.00 26.02 10.86
C GLU A 70 -6.75 25.41 10.19
N LEU A 71 -6.26 26.06 9.10
CA LEU A 71 -5.11 25.56 8.33
C LEU A 71 -3.79 26.26 8.68
N ASP A 72 -3.74 27.12 9.69
CA ASP A 72 -2.57 27.93 10.06
C ASP A 72 -1.32 27.06 10.33
N ALA A 73 -1.50 25.91 11.01
CA ALA A 73 -0.39 24.99 11.28
C ALA A 73 0.10 24.28 10.00
N VAL A 74 -0.82 23.96 9.09
CA VAL A 74 -0.50 23.35 7.78
C VAL A 74 0.22 24.40 6.91
N GLU A 75 -0.27 25.62 6.87
CA GLU A 75 0.35 26.72 6.15
C GLU A 75 1.78 27.00 6.66
N ALA A 76 1.96 27.12 7.98
CA ALA A 76 3.28 27.34 8.57
C ALA A 76 4.27 26.21 8.26
N HIS A 77 3.80 24.97 8.19
CA HIS A 77 4.62 23.81 7.83
C HIS A 77 5.01 23.81 6.35
N LEU A 78 4.05 24.07 5.45
CA LEU A 78 4.26 24.04 4.01
C LEU A 78 5.13 25.21 3.53
N LEU A 79 4.96 26.41 4.10
CA LEU A 79 5.70 27.62 3.73
C LEU A 79 6.85 27.93 4.68
N ASP A 80 7.37 26.90 5.35
CA ASP A 80 8.57 26.99 6.17
C ASP A 80 9.75 27.48 5.29
N PRO A 81 10.55 28.46 5.74
CA PRO A 81 11.74 28.90 5.02
C PRO A 81 12.75 27.79 4.71
N GLU A 82 12.75 26.71 5.51
CA GLU A 82 13.62 25.55 5.30
C GLU A 82 13.08 24.55 4.26
N ASP A 83 11.84 24.70 3.78
CA ASP A 83 11.24 23.80 2.77
C ASP A 83 12.11 23.65 1.50
N HIS A 84 12.79 24.72 1.10
CA HIS A 84 13.69 24.71 -0.06
C HIS A 84 14.97 23.90 0.12
N LEU A 85 15.33 23.55 1.36
CA LEU A 85 16.52 22.78 1.70
C LEU A 85 16.25 21.28 1.75
N GLU A 86 15.00 20.90 1.96
CA GLU A 86 14.56 19.51 1.99
C GLU A 86 13.93 19.12 0.65
N THR A 87 14.59 18.21 -0.06
CA THR A 87 14.07 17.61 -1.31
C THR A 87 13.20 16.39 -1.05
N ASP A 88 12.94 16.04 0.21
CA ASP A 88 12.12 14.89 0.59
C ASP A 88 10.63 15.23 0.45
N GLU A 89 10.02 14.67 -0.58
CA GLU A 89 8.58 14.82 -0.86
C GLU A 89 7.70 14.28 0.27
N SER A 90 8.21 13.39 1.10
CA SER A 90 7.47 12.81 2.24
C SER A 90 7.12 13.86 3.30
N ARG A 91 7.93 14.93 3.40
CA ARG A 91 7.71 16.01 4.38
C ARG A 91 6.37 16.72 4.18
N THR A 92 5.98 17.00 2.94
CA THR A 92 4.82 17.85 2.61
C THR A 92 3.70 17.11 1.87
N GLY A 93 3.98 15.94 1.29
CA GLY A 93 3.04 15.24 0.41
C GLY A 93 1.70 14.93 1.07
N LEU A 94 1.70 14.41 2.30
CA LEU A 94 0.44 14.12 3.02
C LEU A 94 -0.37 15.39 3.29
N ALA A 95 0.28 16.50 3.68
CA ALA A 95 -0.39 17.76 3.92
C ALA A 95 -1.03 18.33 2.62
N LEU A 96 -0.32 18.23 1.49
CA LEU A 96 -0.84 18.63 0.17
C LEU A 96 -2.04 17.77 -0.24
N ALA A 97 -1.98 16.46 -0.05
CA ALA A 97 -3.11 15.57 -0.34
C ALA A 97 -4.33 15.86 0.55
N VAL A 98 -4.13 16.18 1.85
CA VAL A 98 -5.21 16.63 2.75
C VAL A 98 -5.84 17.91 2.24
N LEU A 99 -5.04 18.91 1.84
CA LEU A 99 -5.54 20.17 1.23
C LEU A 99 -6.32 19.90 -0.05
N GLY A 100 -5.85 18.94 -0.88
CA GLY A 100 -6.57 18.53 -2.08
C GLY A 100 -7.97 18.03 -1.77
N HIS A 101 -8.13 17.14 -0.80
CA HIS A 101 -9.46 16.69 -0.37
C HIS A 101 -10.31 17.81 0.22
N LEU A 102 -9.73 18.70 1.05
CA LEU A 102 -10.45 19.86 1.58
C LEU A 102 -10.93 20.78 0.46
N ALA A 103 -10.12 21.01 -0.57
CA ALA A 103 -10.53 21.78 -1.75
C ALA A 103 -11.70 21.11 -2.50
N SER A 104 -11.70 19.76 -2.64
CA SER A 104 -12.83 19.01 -3.22
C SER A 104 -14.13 19.19 -2.42
N TYR A 105 -14.05 19.40 -1.11
CA TYR A 105 -15.18 19.72 -0.25
C TYR A 105 -15.52 21.22 -0.23
N GLY A 106 -14.92 22.02 -1.10
CA GLY A 106 -15.23 23.44 -1.28
C GLY A 106 -14.52 24.41 -0.32
N ARG A 107 -13.47 23.95 0.41
CA ARG A 107 -12.63 24.79 1.25
C ARG A 107 -11.75 25.68 0.36
N ARG A 108 -12.11 26.95 0.20
CA ARG A 108 -11.36 27.92 -0.63
C ARG A 108 -9.98 28.24 -0.06
N ASP A 109 -9.84 28.31 1.26
CA ASP A 109 -8.56 28.51 1.94
C ASP A 109 -7.56 27.40 1.64
N ALA A 110 -8.01 26.15 1.55
CA ALA A 110 -7.18 25.01 1.13
C ALA A 110 -6.73 25.14 -0.33
N LEU A 111 -7.65 25.52 -1.23
CA LEU A 111 -7.33 25.73 -2.65
C LEU A 111 -6.31 26.87 -2.84
N ASP A 112 -6.50 27.98 -2.12
CA ASP A 112 -5.60 29.14 -2.19
C ASP A 112 -4.21 28.80 -1.62
N LEU A 113 -4.14 28.01 -0.56
CA LEU A 113 -2.88 27.52 -0.01
C LEU A 113 -2.15 26.59 -0.98
N LEU A 114 -2.85 25.67 -1.64
CA LEU A 114 -2.28 24.81 -2.71
C LEU A 114 -1.70 25.66 -3.86
N ARG A 115 -2.42 26.69 -4.33
CA ARG A 115 -1.94 27.60 -5.38
C ARG A 115 -0.66 28.30 -4.96
N ARG A 116 -0.61 28.82 -3.74
CA ARG A 116 0.58 29.49 -3.21
C ARG A 116 1.76 28.53 -3.11
N TYR A 117 1.53 27.30 -2.63
CA TYR A 117 2.58 26.31 -2.51
C TYR A 117 3.07 25.83 -3.89
N ALA A 118 2.20 25.60 -4.86
CA ALA A 118 2.59 25.28 -6.24
C ALA A 118 3.50 26.34 -6.86
N ALA A 119 3.30 27.62 -6.50
CA ALA A 119 4.14 28.72 -6.97
C ALA A 119 5.51 28.77 -6.26
N GLN A 120 5.63 28.40 -4.98
CA GLN A 120 6.77 28.71 -4.11
C GLN A 120 7.44 27.47 -3.49
N GLY A 121 6.69 26.42 -3.18
CA GLY A 121 7.14 25.27 -2.40
C GLY A 121 8.08 24.34 -3.15
N ALA A 122 8.88 23.56 -2.43
CA ALA A 122 9.82 22.60 -3.01
C ALA A 122 9.09 21.45 -3.73
N ASN A 123 8.03 20.93 -3.13
CA ASN A 123 7.20 19.84 -3.70
C ASN A 123 6.02 20.40 -4.55
N TRP A 124 6.31 21.40 -5.37
CA TRP A 124 5.33 22.12 -6.20
C TRP A 124 4.59 21.23 -7.21
N ALA A 125 5.27 20.22 -7.75
CA ALA A 125 4.69 19.29 -8.73
C ALA A 125 3.52 18.54 -8.14
N TRP A 126 3.66 18.03 -6.90
CA TRP A 126 2.55 17.39 -6.19
C TRP A 126 1.36 18.33 -5.97
N ALA A 127 1.64 19.56 -5.53
CA ALA A 127 0.58 20.56 -5.38
C ALA A 127 -0.12 20.88 -6.71
N LEU A 128 0.63 20.91 -7.81
CA LEU A 128 0.08 21.10 -9.15
C LEU A 128 -0.82 19.92 -9.58
N ASP A 129 -0.44 18.70 -9.28
CA ASP A 129 -1.26 17.52 -9.54
C ASP A 129 -2.57 17.55 -8.72
N GLU A 130 -2.51 17.94 -7.43
CA GLU A 130 -3.70 18.15 -6.60
C GLU A 130 -4.62 19.23 -7.18
N LEU A 131 -4.06 20.35 -7.65
CA LEU A 131 -4.81 21.43 -8.30
C LEU A 131 -5.39 21.00 -9.65
N ALA A 132 -4.68 20.19 -10.41
CA ALA A 132 -5.16 19.70 -11.70
C ALA A 132 -6.52 18.99 -11.61
N LEU A 133 -6.79 18.32 -10.51
CA LEU A 133 -8.04 17.61 -10.27
C LEU A 133 -9.17 18.52 -9.75
N ARG A 134 -8.84 19.66 -9.13
CA ARG A 134 -9.80 20.40 -8.27
C ARG A 134 -9.97 21.85 -8.63
N ASP A 135 -8.98 22.44 -9.30
CA ASP A 135 -9.01 23.85 -9.67
C ASP A 135 -9.70 24.07 -11.02
N ASP A 136 -10.17 25.29 -11.25
CA ASP A 136 -10.70 25.68 -12.56
C ASP A 136 -9.57 26.06 -13.54
N ASP A 137 -9.92 26.15 -14.82
CA ASP A 137 -8.95 26.46 -15.87
C ASP A 137 -8.32 27.86 -15.72
N ALA A 138 -9.03 28.81 -15.11
CA ALA A 138 -8.50 30.15 -14.87
C ALA A 138 -7.44 30.14 -13.78
N GLY A 139 -7.67 29.42 -12.67
CA GLY A 139 -6.71 29.22 -11.60
C GLY A 139 -5.45 28.52 -12.11
N LEU A 140 -5.61 27.42 -12.88
CA LEU A 140 -4.48 26.70 -13.45
C LEU A 140 -3.69 27.55 -14.45
N ARG A 141 -4.34 28.35 -15.33
CA ARG A 141 -3.63 29.27 -16.22
C ARG A 141 -2.86 30.36 -15.48
N ALA A 142 -3.35 30.79 -14.33
CA ALA A 142 -2.64 31.78 -13.53
C ALA A 142 -1.31 31.26 -12.97
N LEU A 143 -1.18 29.95 -12.76
CA LEU A 143 0.03 29.29 -12.26
C LEU A 143 1.11 29.09 -13.33
N ALA A 144 0.81 29.23 -14.62
CA ALA A 144 1.78 28.98 -15.69
C ALA A 144 3.07 29.80 -15.52
N ALA A 145 2.95 31.12 -15.31
CA ALA A 145 4.12 31.99 -15.19
C ALA A 145 4.98 31.68 -13.94
N PRO A 146 4.43 31.58 -12.72
CA PRO A 146 5.25 31.25 -11.53
C PRO A 146 5.87 29.85 -11.60
N VAL A 147 5.19 28.83 -12.15
CA VAL A 147 5.76 27.49 -12.28
C VAL A 147 6.85 27.46 -13.34
N LEU A 148 6.64 28.06 -14.52
CA LEU A 148 7.66 28.12 -15.58
C LEU A 148 8.90 28.95 -15.20
N ALA A 149 8.76 29.92 -14.29
CA ALA A 149 9.90 30.68 -13.78
C ALA A 149 10.88 29.83 -12.96
N ARG A 150 10.50 28.63 -12.52
CA ARG A 150 11.39 27.69 -11.84
C ARG A 150 12.44 27.09 -12.77
N PHE A 151 12.18 27.07 -14.06
CA PHE A 151 13.05 26.48 -15.07
C PHE A 151 13.78 27.61 -15.81
N PRO A 152 15.09 27.79 -15.66
CA PRO A 152 15.86 28.76 -16.44
C PRO A 152 15.67 28.57 -17.96
N ALA A 153 15.77 29.66 -18.71
CA ALA A 153 15.66 29.60 -20.17
C ALA A 153 17.05 29.30 -20.81
N ASP A 154 17.68 28.23 -20.32
CA ASP A 154 18.92 27.69 -20.84
C ASP A 154 18.73 26.18 -21.15
N PRO A 155 19.69 25.51 -21.80
CA PRO A 155 19.54 24.10 -22.20
C PRO A 155 19.28 23.14 -21.03
N GLU A 156 19.80 23.43 -19.83
CA GLU A 156 19.61 22.60 -18.63
C GLU A 156 18.19 22.78 -18.09
N GLY A 157 17.72 24.00 -17.90
CA GLY A 157 16.36 24.30 -17.45
C GLY A 157 15.28 23.84 -18.45
N GLU A 158 15.54 23.90 -19.75
CA GLU A 158 14.62 23.35 -20.75
C GLU A 158 14.55 21.81 -20.70
N ALA A 159 15.67 21.13 -20.41
CA ALA A 159 15.69 19.67 -20.18
C ALA A 159 14.97 19.27 -18.90
N GLU A 160 15.11 20.06 -17.82
CA GLU A 160 14.35 19.87 -16.59
C GLU A 160 12.85 20.07 -16.82
N LEU A 161 12.46 21.13 -17.56
CA LEU A 161 11.06 21.37 -17.92
C LEU A 161 10.49 20.22 -18.74
N ALA A 162 11.23 19.72 -19.74
CA ALA A 162 10.81 18.54 -20.53
C ALA A 162 10.62 17.30 -19.66
N THR A 163 11.47 17.13 -18.65
CA THR A 163 11.34 16.06 -17.67
C THR A 163 10.09 16.22 -16.79
N ALA A 164 9.85 17.42 -16.28
CA ALA A 164 8.66 17.73 -15.48
C ALA A 164 7.35 17.53 -16.26
N VAL A 165 7.30 17.98 -17.51
CA VAL A 165 6.12 17.79 -18.39
C VAL A 165 5.89 16.29 -18.70
N ARG A 166 6.97 15.54 -18.95
CA ARG A 166 6.91 14.10 -19.24
C ARG A 166 6.47 13.28 -18.04
N ASP A 167 7.00 13.59 -16.86
CA ASP A 167 6.81 12.80 -15.65
C ASP A 167 5.59 13.29 -14.82
N ALA A 168 4.90 14.34 -15.28
CA ALA A 168 3.67 14.84 -14.66
C ALA A 168 2.61 13.74 -14.53
N PHE A 169 2.10 13.55 -13.33
CA PHE A 169 1.02 12.59 -13.06
C PHE A 169 -0.29 13.09 -13.69
N GLU A 170 -0.62 14.37 -13.51
CA GLU A 170 -1.79 15.02 -14.08
C GLU A 170 -1.41 15.96 -15.24
N PRO A 171 -1.74 15.61 -16.51
CA PRO A 171 -1.32 16.40 -17.65
C PRO A 171 -2.17 17.65 -17.93
N ARG A 172 -3.29 17.87 -17.20
CA ARG A 172 -4.24 18.95 -17.47
C ARG A 172 -3.61 20.34 -17.42
N PRO A 173 -2.81 20.73 -16.42
CA PRO A 173 -2.17 22.05 -16.39
C PRO A 173 -1.27 22.30 -17.61
N TRP A 174 -0.45 21.32 -17.94
CA TRP A 174 0.48 21.40 -19.06
C TRP A 174 -0.21 21.54 -20.41
N ARG A 175 -1.36 20.87 -20.61
CA ARG A 175 -2.19 21.03 -21.81
C ARG A 175 -2.77 22.46 -21.91
N LEU A 176 -3.33 22.97 -20.80
CA LEU A 176 -3.86 24.32 -20.74
C LEU A 176 -2.78 25.39 -21.02
N TRP A 177 -1.57 25.15 -20.53
CA TRP A 177 -0.44 26.07 -20.75
C TRP A 177 0.14 25.97 -22.14
N ALA A 178 0.11 24.78 -22.79
CA ALA A 178 0.50 24.65 -24.18
C ALA A 178 -0.39 25.46 -25.14
N GLU A 179 -1.64 25.71 -24.76
CA GLU A 179 -2.61 26.51 -25.50
C GLU A 179 -2.60 28.01 -25.10
N ASP A 180 -1.77 28.40 -24.12
CA ASP A 180 -1.74 29.75 -23.59
C ASP A 180 -1.24 30.74 -24.67
N PRO A 181 -2.02 31.78 -25.01
CA PRO A 181 -1.64 32.75 -26.01
C PRO A 181 -0.59 33.77 -25.52
N ARG A 182 -0.29 33.84 -24.23
CA ARG A 182 0.71 34.73 -23.67
C ARG A 182 2.09 34.43 -24.22
N ASP A 183 2.86 35.48 -24.50
CA ASP A 183 4.15 35.41 -25.16
C ASP A 183 5.10 34.39 -24.52
N GLY A 184 5.46 33.39 -25.29
CA GLY A 184 6.45 32.37 -24.96
C GLY A 184 5.96 31.19 -24.13
N ILE A 185 4.89 31.31 -23.31
CA ILE A 185 4.42 30.23 -22.43
C ILE A 185 4.03 29.00 -23.24
N GLY A 186 3.06 29.13 -24.15
CA GLY A 186 2.56 28.01 -24.92
C GLY A 186 3.63 27.39 -25.83
N ALA A 187 4.48 28.20 -26.44
CA ALA A 187 5.59 27.70 -27.27
C ALA A 187 6.58 26.86 -26.44
N ARG A 188 6.95 27.35 -25.26
CA ARG A 188 7.90 26.70 -24.37
C ARG A 188 7.38 25.33 -23.87
N VAL A 189 6.11 25.27 -23.46
CA VAL A 189 5.50 24.01 -22.98
C VAL A 189 5.34 23.00 -24.12
N ARG A 190 4.99 23.45 -25.35
CA ARG A 190 4.93 22.55 -26.52
C ARG A 190 6.30 21.98 -26.86
N ALA A 191 7.36 22.79 -26.85
CA ALA A 191 8.73 22.31 -27.08
C ALA A 191 9.17 21.29 -26.04
N ALA A 192 8.87 21.53 -24.77
CA ALA A 192 9.13 20.59 -23.68
C ALA A 192 8.38 19.25 -23.85
N HIS A 193 7.11 19.31 -24.28
CA HIS A 193 6.32 18.11 -24.54
C HIS A 193 6.89 17.27 -25.69
N GLU A 194 7.31 17.91 -26.79
CA GLU A 194 7.94 17.25 -27.92
C GLU A 194 9.26 16.56 -27.53
N ALA A 195 10.11 17.24 -26.76
CA ALA A 195 11.36 16.69 -26.24
C ALA A 195 11.12 15.48 -25.30
N GLY A 196 10.12 15.57 -24.41
CA GLY A 196 9.75 14.49 -23.50
C GLY A 196 9.17 13.24 -24.17
N CYS A 197 8.45 13.39 -25.27
CA CYS A 197 7.89 12.26 -26.04
C CYS A 197 8.98 11.37 -26.65
N PHE A 198 10.09 11.95 -27.12
CA PHE A 198 11.17 11.18 -27.75
C PHE A 198 11.86 10.23 -26.78
N ASP A 199 12.05 10.65 -25.52
CA ASP A 199 12.71 9.85 -24.49
C ASP A 199 11.85 8.65 -24.01
N ARG A 200 10.53 8.78 -24.05
CA ARG A 200 9.57 7.71 -23.70
C ARG A 200 9.69 6.51 -24.64
N TRP A 201 9.90 6.74 -25.92
CA TRP A 201 10.09 5.69 -26.92
C TRP A 201 11.37 4.88 -26.73
N GLN A 202 12.47 5.52 -26.33
CA GLN A 202 13.74 4.84 -26.08
C GLN A 202 13.69 3.90 -24.89
N ARG A 203 12.91 4.23 -23.85
CA ARG A 203 12.76 3.37 -22.65
C ARG A 203 11.92 2.12 -22.91
N GLN A 204 10.97 2.17 -23.84
CA GLN A 204 10.10 1.03 -24.17
C GLN A 204 10.80 -0.05 -25.01
N MET A 205 11.94 0.24 -25.62
CA MET A 205 12.68 -0.68 -26.49
C MET A 205 13.70 -1.57 -25.77
N ARG A 206 13.74 -1.61 -24.44
CA ARG A 206 14.62 -2.55 -23.73
C ARG A 206 14.01 -3.94 -23.73
N PRO A 207 14.70 -4.96 -24.33
CA PRO A 207 14.18 -6.33 -24.35
C PRO A 207 14.06 -6.85 -22.91
N THR A 208 12.85 -7.27 -22.53
CA THR A 208 12.57 -7.96 -21.27
C THR A 208 12.45 -9.45 -21.56
N GLY A 209 13.50 -10.23 -21.26
CA GLY A 209 13.46 -11.69 -21.45
C GLY A 209 14.85 -12.32 -21.53
N PRO A 210 14.94 -13.66 -21.59
CA PRO A 210 16.20 -14.35 -21.74
C PRO A 210 16.88 -13.97 -23.07
N ARG A 211 18.18 -13.77 -23.05
CA ARG A 211 18.95 -13.46 -24.27
C ARG A 211 18.99 -14.70 -25.16
N PRO A 212 18.96 -14.56 -26.49
CA PRO A 212 19.11 -15.70 -27.41
C PRO A 212 20.38 -16.52 -27.08
N GLY A 213 20.24 -17.85 -27.01
CA GLY A 213 21.33 -18.77 -26.70
C GLY A 213 21.62 -19.00 -25.20
N TRP A 214 20.77 -18.52 -24.29
CA TRP A 214 20.92 -18.87 -22.88
C TRP A 214 20.62 -20.36 -22.67
N SER A 215 21.48 -21.02 -21.89
CA SER A 215 21.29 -22.38 -21.36
C SER A 215 20.89 -22.32 -19.89
N VAL A 216 20.45 -23.44 -19.32
CA VAL A 216 20.16 -23.61 -17.89
C VAL A 216 21.34 -23.14 -17.05
N ARG A 217 22.56 -23.54 -17.42
CA ARG A 217 23.80 -23.13 -16.75
C ARG A 217 24.01 -21.62 -16.78
N ALA A 218 23.80 -20.97 -17.93
CA ALA A 218 23.96 -19.52 -18.05
C ALA A 218 22.95 -18.74 -17.18
N VAL A 219 21.74 -19.28 -17.01
CA VAL A 219 20.73 -18.71 -16.10
C VAL A 219 21.19 -18.83 -14.63
N PHE A 220 21.74 -19.97 -14.23
CA PHE A 220 22.27 -20.16 -12.87
C PHE A 220 23.46 -19.23 -12.57
N GLU A 221 24.40 -19.11 -13.53
CA GLU A 221 25.54 -18.18 -13.41
C GLU A 221 25.05 -16.72 -13.28
N TRP A 222 24.04 -16.32 -14.03
CA TRP A 222 23.45 -14.99 -13.93
C TRP A 222 22.77 -14.76 -12.56
N ALA A 223 22.04 -15.75 -12.04
CA ALA A 223 21.43 -15.66 -10.72
C ALA A 223 22.49 -15.51 -9.61
N GLN A 224 23.60 -16.25 -9.72
CA GLN A 224 24.73 -16.12 -8.77
C GLN A 224 25.38 -14.75 -8.84
N GLN A 225 25.65 -14.25 -10.04
CA GLN A 225 26.20 -12.89 -10.21
C GLN A 225 25.28 -11.81 -9.62
N GLY A 226 23.96 -12.03 -9.66
CA GLY A 226 23.01 -11.16 -8.99
C GLY A 226 23.20 -11.18 -7.48
N LEU A 227 23.20 -12.37 -6.89
CA LEU A 227 23.36 -12.57 -5.45
C LEU A 227 24.69 -11.96 -4.94
N ASP A 228 25.79 -12.17 -5.66
CA ASP A 228 27.10 -11.61 -5.33
C ASP A 228 27.10 -10.06 -5.31
N ARG A 229 26.15 -9.43 -6.00
CA ARG A 229 25.97 -7.96 -6.04
C ARG A 229 24.84 -7.46 -5.12
N GLY A 230 24.27 -8.33 -4.29
CA GLY A 230 23.14 -8.00 -3.43
C GLY A 230 21.80 -7.84 -4.17
N ALA A 231 21.69 -8.36 -5.41
CA ALA A 231 20.45 -8.29 -6.21
C ALA A 231 19.76 -9.65 -6.26
N ALA A 232 18.49 -9.71 -5.87
CA ALA A 232 17.68 -10.94 -5.83
C ALA A 232 17.23 -11.37 -7.26
N LEU A 233 18.18 -11.79 -8.10
CA LEU A 233 17.90 -12.19 -9.49
C LEU A 233 17.35 -13.62 -9.62
N HIS A 234 17.25 -14.42 -8.56
CA HIS A 234 16.72 -15.78 -8.61
C HIS A 234 15.25 -15.85 -9.10
N VAL A 235 14.45 -14.81 -8.81
CA VAL A 235 13.05 -14.72 -9.27
C VAL A 235 12.95 -14.58 -10.80
N PRO A 236 13.58 -13.58 -11.44
CA PRO A 236 13.59 -13.50 -12.91
C PRO A 236 14.35 -14.66 -13.55
N ALA A 237 15.38 -15.23 -12.89
CA ALA A 237 16.11 -16.38 -13.37
C ALA A 237 15.21 -17.64 -13.44
N ALA A 238 14.39 -17.90 -12.43
CA ALA A 238 13.43 -19.01 -12.48
C ALA A 238 12.43 -18.85 -13.64
N ARG A 239 12.00 -17.63 -13.96
CA ARG A 239 11.16 -17.36 -15.16
C ARG A 239 11.93 -17.63 -16.46
N CYS A 240 13.22 -17.31 -16.52
CA CYS A 240 14.05 -17.63 -17.66
C CYS A 240 14.20 -19.16 -17.83
N LEU A 241 14.32 -19.93 -16.76
CA LEU A 241 14.34 -21.40 -16.83
C LEU A 241 13.09 -21.96 -17.49
N VAL A 242 11.91 -21.41 -17.22
CA VAL A 242 10.66 -21.83 -17.90
C VAL A 242 10.75 -21.71 -19.42
N ALA A 243 11.52 -20.75 -19.93
CA ALA A 243 11.68 -20.50 -21.37
C ALA A 243 12.82 -21.31 -22.01
N VAL A 244 13.85 -21.71 -21.24
CA VAL A 244 15.06 -22.34 -21.78
C VAL A 244 15.22 -23.81 -21.42
N ALA A 245 14.63 -24.28 -20.30
CA ALA A 245 14.79 -25.66 -19.83
C ALA A 245 13.86 -26.62 -20.55
N GLY A 246 14.43 -27.72 -21.04
CA GLY A 246 13.69 -28.89 -21.53
C GLY A 246 13.58 -29.99 -20.49
N PRO A 247 12.81 -31.06 -20.76
CA PRO A 247 12.72 -32.23 -19.88
C PRO A 247 14.06 -32.91 -19.57
N GLU A 248 15.00 -32.84 -20.53
CA GLU A 248 16.37 -33.36 -20.43
C GLU A 248 17.22 -32.61 -19.40
N ASP A 249 16.92 -31.34 -19.13
CA ASP A 249 17.67 -30.51 -18.18
C ASP A 249 17.25 -30.75 -16.71
N ARG A 250 16.18 -31.48 -16.46
CA ARG A 250 15.70 -31.76 -15.10
C ARG A 250 16.78 -32.32 -14.17
N PRO A 251 17.65 -33.29 -14.57
CA PRO A 251 18.70 -33.75 -13.69
C PRO A 251 19.70 -32.67 -13.28
N GLU A 252 20.05 -31.75 -14.19
CA GLU A 252 20.93 -30.62 -13.92
C GLU A 252 20.27 -29.65 -12.92
N ILE A 253 18.99 -29.36 -13.08
CA ILE A 253 18.23 -28.49 -12.18
C ILE A 253 18.10 -29.10 -10.78
N LEU A 254 17.85 -30.42 -10.67
CA LEU A 254 17.83 -31.13 -9.39
C LEU A 254 19.20 -31.11 -8.71
N LEU A 255 20.26 -31.29 -9.48
CA LEU A 255 21.62 -31.20 -8.94
C LEU A 255 21.94 -29.77 -8.44
N ALA A 256 21.56 -28.77 -9.22
CA ALA A 256 21.70 -27.38 -8.83
C ALA A 256 20.95 -27.05 -7.53
N ALA A 257 19.72 -27.57 -7.34
CA ALA A 257 18.97 -27.39 -6.11
C ALA A 257 19.63 -28.04 -4.87
N ARG A 258 20.35 -29.16 -5.07
CA ARG A 258 21.01 -29.90 -3.97
C ARG A 258 22.37 -29.35 -3.61
N ALA A 259 23.18 -29.04 -4.60
CA ALA A 259 24.63 -28.79 -4.41
C ALA A 259 25.17 -27.66 -5.29
N GLY A 260 24.34 -26.87 -5.92
CA GLY A 260 24.72 -25.69 -6.68
C GLY A 260 25.22 -24.54 -5.82
N THR A 261 25.65 -23.45 -6.47
CA THR A 261 25.87 -22.17 -5.79
C THR A 261 24.55 -21.63 -5.23
N ASP A 262 24.57 -20.71 -4.28
CA ASP A 262 23.37 -20.20 -3.63
C ASP A 262 22.36 -19.61 -4.62
N GLY A 263 22.82 -18.82 -5.60
CA GLY A 263 21.97 -18.30 -6.66
C GLY A 263 21.35 -19.38 -7.55
N ALA A 264 22.08 -20.47 -7.82
CA ALA A 264 21.57 -21.63 -8.54
C ALA A 264 20.55 -22.42 -7.69
N ARG A 265 20.86 -22.65 -6.40
CA ARG A 265 19.93 -23.31 -5.46
C ARG A 265 18.61 -22.56 -5.35
N CYS A 266 18.65 -21.24 -5.08
CA CYS A 266 17.45 -20.39 -4.99
C CYS A 266 16.60 -20.45 -6.26
N THR A 267 17.26 -20.36 -7.43
CA THR A 267 16.58 -20.40 -8.73
C THR A 267 15.94 -21.75 -9.02
N ALA A 268 16.69 -22.82 -8.78
CA ALA A 268 16.23 -24.20 -9.02
C ALA A 268 15.07 -24.59 -8.09
N LEU A 269 15.15 -24.26 -6.78
CA LEU A 269 14.06 -24.49 -5.82
C LEU A 269 12.77 -23.82 -6.26
N ARG A 270 12.85 -22.54 -6.65
CA ARG A 270 11.69 -21.81 -7.14
C ARG A 270 11.10 -22.41 -8.41
N TYR A 271 11.94 -22.74 -9.39
CA TYR A 271 11.49 -23.37 -10.64
C TYR A 271 10.81 -24.72 -10.39
N LEU A 272 11.39 -25.58 -9.56
CA LEU A 272 10.84 -26.90 -9.23
C LEU A 272 9.51 -26.76 -8.44
N ALA A 273 9.40 -25.80 -7.56
CA ALA A 273 8.16 -25.51 -6.84
C ALA A 273 7.05 -25.00 -7.77
N ASP A 274 7.37 -24.06 -8.67
CA ASP A 274 6.42 -23.52 -9.64
C ASP A 274 5.93 -24.58 -10.64
N SER A 275 6.79 -25.56 -10.99
CA SER A 275 6.45 -26.72 -11.82
C SER A 275 5.79 -27.89 -11.06
N ASN A 276 5.64 -27.77 -9.73
CA ASN A 276 5.17 -28.83 -8.84
C ASN A 276 5.96 -30.14 -8.99
N ASP A 277 7.29 -30.07 -9.13
CA ASP A 277 8.14 -31.24 -9.20
C ASP A 277 8.01 -32.08 -7.91
N PRO A 278 7.88 -33.41 -8.00
CA PRO A 278 7.66 -34.28 -6.83
C PRO A 278 8.81 -34.24 -5.83
N GLU A 279 10.07 -33.97 -6.26
CA GLU A 279 11.22 -33.89 -5.38
C GLU A 279 11.37 -32.49 -4.69
N ALA A 280 10.59 -31.48 -5.12
CA ALA A 280 10.71 -30.11 -4.61
C ALA A 280 10.55 -30.02 -3.08
N LEU A 281 9.63 -30.79 -2.48
CA LEU A 281 9.38 -30.78 -1.04
C LEU A 281 10.56 -31.29 -0.22
N ASP A 282 11.20 -32.38 -0.68
CA ASP A 282 12.37 -32.94 0.00
C ASP A 282 13.60 -32.01 -0.16
N LEU A 283 13.72 -31.35 -1.32
CA LEU A 283 14.75 -30.33 -1.57
C LEU A 283 14.56 -29.08 -0.71
N VAL A 284 13.33 -28.65 -0.51
CA VAL A 284 13.01 -27.54 0.41
C VAL A 284 13.42 -27.90 1.84
N GLU A 285 13.08 -29.10 2.32
CA GLU A 285 13.42 -29.54 3.67
C GLU A 285 14.95 -29.61 3.86
N ALA A 286 15.67 -30.16 2.90
CA ALA A 286 17.14 -30.21 2.91
C ALA A 286 17.76 -28.80 2.86
N ALA A 287 17.22 -27.92 2.02
CA ALA A 287 17.70 -26.55 1.90
C ALA A 287 17.55 -25.73 3.19
N VAL A 288 16.48 -25.96 3.95
CA VAL A 288 16.28 -25.30 5.26
C VAL A 288 17.22 -25.90 6.33
N ALA A 289 17.59 -27.17 6.23
CA ALA A 289 18.47 -27.82 7.19
C ALA A 289 19.94 -27.37 7.07
N ASP A 290 20.44 -27.14 5.86
CA ASP A 290 21.87 -26.92 5.56
C ASP A 290 22.19 -25.72 4.67
N GLY A 291 21.17 -24.93 4.29
CA GLY A 291 21.33 -23.77 3.42
C GLY A 291 21.86 -22.52 4.12
N THR A 292 22.39 -21.60 3.33
CA THR A 292 22.63 -20.22 3.76
C THR A 292 21.31 -19.48 3.95
N GLU A 293 21.32 -18.31 4.59
CA GLU A 293 20.12 -17.51 4.84
C GLU A 293 19.31 -17.26 3.55
N ALA A 294 19.98 -16.87 2.47
CA ALA A 294 19.33 -16.65 1.17
C ALA A 294 18.69 -17.91 0.58
N VAL A 295 19.31 -19.07 0.77
CA VAL A 295 18.78 -20.37 0.30
C VAL A 295 17.61 -20.79 1.16
N VAL A 296 17.65 -20.61 2.47
CA VAL A 296 16.54 -20.89 3.40
C VAL A 296 15.34 -20.03 3.05
N GLU A 297 15.52 -18.73 2.85
CA GLU A 297 14.45 -17.81 2.46
C GLU A 297 13.80 -18.22 1.12
N ALA A 298 14.63 -18.52 0.11
CA ALA A 298 14.14 -18.97 -1.19
C ALA A 298 13.41 -20.34 -1.12
N ALA A 299 13.85 -21.25 -0.24
CA ALA A 299 13.20 -22.54 -0.01
C ALA A 299 11.83 -22.36 0.64
N VAL A 300 11.72 -21.48 1.63
CA VAL A 300 10.44 -21.14 2.28
C VAL A 300 9.47 -20.49 1.28
N ASP A 301 9.92 -19.48 0.49
CA ASP A 301 9.10 -18.87 -0.56
C ASP A 301 8.66 -19.91 -1.61
N ALA A 302 9.56 -20.79 -2.03
CA ALA A 302 9.24 -21.88 -2.95
C ALA A 302 8.14 -22.79 -2.40
N PHE A 303 8.23 -23.22 -1.13
CA PHE A 303 7.21 -24.05 -0.48
C PHE A 303 5.85 -23.35 -0.41
N GLU A 304 5.81 -22.09 -0.01
CA GLU A 304 4.57 -21.32 0.09
C GLU A 304 3.86 -21.12 -1.26
N ARG A 305 4.59 -21.17 -2.34
CA ARG A 305 4.05 -21.09 -3.70
C ARG A 305 3.45 -22.38 -4.21
N MET A 306 3.90 -23.54 -3.71
CA MET A 306 3.42 -24.84 -4.17
C MET A 306 1.91 -25.01 -3.93
N ARG A 307 1.19 -25.43 -4.98
CA ARG A 307 -0.28 -25.60 -4.95
C ARG A 307 -0.74 -27.06 -4.91
N SER A 308 0.18 -28.00 -4.88
CA SER A 308 -0.12 -29.42 -4.90
C SER A 308 -0.77 -29.90 -3.60
N VAL A 309 -1.57 -30.96 -3.67
CA VAL A 309 -2.12 -31.66 -2.48
C VAL A 309 -0.98 -32.15 -1.59
N ALA A 310 0.11 -32.65 -2.19
CA ALA A 310 1.29 -33.10 -1.46
C ALA A 310 1.92 -32.01 -0.61
N ALA A 311 1.93 -30.74 -1.08
CA ALA A 311 2.42 -29.61 -0.29
C ALA A 311 1.54 -29.35 0.94
N VAL A 312 0.21 -29.45 0.80
CA VAL A 312 -0.73 -29.30 1.94
C VAL A 312 -0.56 -30.45 2.94
N ASP A 313 -0.38 -31.68 2.46
CA ASP A 313 -0.15 -32.85 3.34
C ASP A 313 1.20 -32.72 4.07
N ARG A 314 2.25 -32.27 3.37
CA ARG A 314 3.55 -31.99 3.98
C ARG A 314 3.43 -30.84 5.01
N ALA A 315 2.66 -29.80 4.73
CA ALA A 315 2.40 -28.71 5.65
C ALA A 315 1.76 -29.19 6.96
N ARG A 316 0.81 -30.13 6.93
CA ARG A 316 0.25 -30.74 8.14
C ARG A 316 1.31 -31.44 9.00
N GLY A 317 2.27 -32.11 8.36
CA GLY A 317 3.40 -32.72 9.06
C GLY A 317 4.38 -31.70 9.65
N TRP A 318 4.59 -30.59 8.98
CA TRP A 318 5.56 -29.57 9.40
C TRP A 318 5.00 -28.51 10.36
N ALA A 319 3.68 -28.31 10.43
CA ALA A 319 3.05 -27.21 11.17
C ALA A 319 3.36 -27.14 12.68
N GLN A 320 3.90 -28.22 13.26
CA GLN A 320 4.30 -28.25 14.67
C GLN A 320 5.82 -28.11 14.87
N ARG A 321 6.59 -27.90 13.81
CA ARG A 321 8.04 -27.67 13.90
C ARG A 321 8.29 -26.28 14.49
N PRO A 322 9.32 -26.12 15.34
CA PRO A 322 9.66 -24.81 15.93
C PRO A 322 10.54 -23.95 15.01
N ASP A 323 10.69 -24.30 13.74
CA ASP A 323 11.53 -23.63 12.76
C ASP A 323 10.71 -22.87 11.69
N VAL A 324 11.42 -22.30 10.71
CA VAL A 324 10.82 -21.53 9.61
C VAL A 324 9.85 -22.35 8.74
N LEU A 325 10.07 -23.69 8.64
CA LEU A 325 9.14 -24.57 7.93
C LEU A 325 7.81 -24.73 8.68
N GLY A 326 7.83 -24.75 10.01
CA GLY A 326 6.60 -24.79 10.80
C GLY A 326 5.77 -23.52 10.61
N ALA A 327 6.43 -22.35 10.61
CA ALA A 327 5.77 -21.07 10.34
C ALA A 327 5.21 -21.01 8.90
N ALA A 328 6.00 -21.43 7.91
CA ALA A 328 5.57 -21.49 6.51
C ALA A 328 4.40 -22.49 6.31
N ALA A 329 4.45 -23.64 6.97
CA ALA A 329 3.38 -24.64 6.94
C ALA A 329 2.05 -24.06 7.48
N GLY A 330 2.11 -23.29 8.57
CA GLY A 330 0.95 -22.55 9.07
C GLY A 330 0.33 -21.63 8.02
N ARG A 331 1.15 -20.90 7.27
CA ARG A 331 0.69 -20.00 6.18
C ARG A 331 0.14 -20.79 4.99
N VAL A 332 0.77 -21.89 4.59
CA VAL A 332 0.26 -22.78 3.53
C VAL A 332 -1.12 -23.33 3.90
N LEU A 333 -1.30 -23.80 5.15
CA LEU A 333 -2.59 -24.27 5.65
C LEU A 333 -3.63 -23.15 5.75
N ALA A 334 -3.22 -21.95 6.14
CA ALA A 334 -4.09 -20.78 6.13
C ALA A 334 -4.61 -20.46 4.73
N CYS A 335 -3.78 -20.59 3.69
CA CYS A 335 -4.19 -20.37 2.30
C CYS A 335 -5.03 -21.52 1.72
N ARG A 336 -4.68 -22.78 1.98
CA ARG A 336 -5.13 -23.94 1.19
C ARG A 336 -5.67 -25.09 2.01
N GLY A 337 -5.50 -25.05 3.34
CA GLY A 337 -6.03 -26.07 4.26
C GLY A 337 -7.55 -26.07 4.32
N GLY A 338 -8.11 -27.11 4.89
CA GLY A 338 -9.54 -27.30 5.15
C GLY A 338 -9.90 -27.08 6.62
N ALA A 339 -11.17 -27.33 6.97
CA ALA A 339 -11.68 -27.17 8.34
C ALA A 339 -10.90 -27.98 9.39
N GLN A 340 -10.36 -29.15 9.01
CA GLN A 340 -9.53 -30.00 9.86
C GLN A 340 -8.22 -29.34 10.29
N ASP A 341 -7.74 -28.33 9.54
CA ASP A 341 -6.47 -27.65 9.78
C ASP A 341 -6.63 -26.43 10.70
N SER A 342 -7.86 -26.09 11.14
CA SER A 342 -8.19 -24.90 11.92
C SER A 342 -7.36 -24.75 13.19
N ARG A 343 -7.02 -25.86 13.87
CA ARG A 343 -6.18 -25.81 15.09
C ARG A 343 -4.74 -25.42 14.78
N LEU A 344 -4.19 -25.90 13.66
CA LEU A 344 -2.83 -25.59 13.23
C LEU A 344 -2.72 -24.13 12.79
N VAL A 345 -3.69 -23.65 12.00
CA VAL A 345 -3.76 -22.22 11.59
C VAL A 345 -3.90 -21.30 12.78
N LEU A 346 -4.78 -21.63 13.76
CA LEU A 346 -4.91 -20.84 14.98
C LEU A 346 -3.63 -20.84 15.82
N GLY A 347 -2.95 -21.97 15.90
CA GLY A 347 -1.65 -22.10 16.57
C GLY A 347 -0.61 -21.17 15.94
N ALA A 348 -0.46 -21.23 14.62
CA ALA A 348 0.46 -20.39 13.86
C ALA A 348 0.12 -18.88 14.00
N LEU A 349 -1.16 -18.50 13.94
CA LEU A 349 -1.59 -17.13 14.14
C LEU A 349 -1.21 -16.59 15.53
N ARG A 350 -1.44 -17.37 16.57
CA ARG A 350 -1.09 -16.98 17.97
C ARG A 350 0.42 -16.87 18.18
N GLU A 351 1.17 -17.76 17.54
CA GLU A 351 2.63 -17.77 17.63
C GLU A 351 3.23 -16.56 16.91
N ALA A 352 2.76 -16.26 15.69
CA ALA A 352 3.21 -15.08 14.92
C ALA A 352 2.93 -13.78 15.69
N VAL A 353 1.72 -13.61 16.24
CA VAL A 353 1.40 -12.40 17.06
C VAL A 353 2.29 -12.32 18.29
N ARG A 354 2.58 -13.44 18.97
CA ARG A 354 3.39 -13.46 20.18
C ARG A 354 4.87 -13.22 19.91
N GLY A 355 5.40 -13.81 18.84
CA GLY A 355 6.83 -13.75 18.51
C GLY A 355 7.24 -12.50 17.74
N GLU A 356 6.40 -12.08 16.78
CA GLU A 356 6.73 -11.02 15.81
C GLU A 356 5.91 -9.74 16.06
N GLY A 357 4.84 -9.81 16.86
CA GLY A 357 3.97 -8.66 17.15
C GLY A 357 2.81 -8.48 16.16
N PRO A 358 1.96 -7.45 16.38
CA PRO A 358 0.71 -7.24 15.63
C PRO A 358 0.91 -6.66 14.23
N ASP A 359 2.12 -6.23 13.87
CA ASP A 359 2.46 -5.64 12.57
C ASP A 359 3.23 -6.59 11.64
N ALA A 360 3.44 -7.83 12.07
CA ALA A 360 4.22 -8.80 11.31
C ALA A 360 3.63 -9.06 9.91
N PRO A 361 4.44 -9.01 8.84
CA PRO A 361 3.96 -9.29 7.48
C PRO A 361 3.37 -10.69 7.33
N THR A 362 3.83 -11.64 8.12
CA THR A 362 3.36 -13.03 8.16
C THR A 362 1.90 -13.16 8.58
N LEU A 363 1.36 -12.17 9.31
CA LEU A 363 -0.03 -12.16 9.79
C LEU A 363 -1.07 -12.03 8.67
N TRP A 364 -0.74 -11.41 7.55
CA TRP A 364 -1.70 -11.21 6.46
C TRP A 364 -2.36 -12.52 6.03
N THR A 365 -1.55 -13.51 5.73
CA THR A 365 -2.01 -14.83 5.30
C THR A 365 -2.76 -15.58 6.41
N LEU A 366 -2.27 -15.49 7.64
CA LEU A 366 -2.85 -16.21 8.79
C LEU A 366 -4.20 -15.62 9.20
N VAL A 367 -4.35 -14.29 9.15
CA VAL A 367 -5.61 -13.59 9.41
C VAL A 367 -6.66 -13.94 8.35
N ASP A 368 -6.29 -13.87 7.07
CA ASP A 368 -7.19 -14.27 5.97
C ASP A 368 -7.61 -15.75 6.11
N GLY A 369 -6.66 -16.62 6.46
CA GLY A 369 -6.92 -18.05 6.68
C GLY A 369 -7.88 -18.30 7.84
N ALA A 370 -7.74 -17.56 8.94
CA ALA A 370 -8.64 -17.66 10.08
C ALA A 370 -10.09 -17.29 9.71
N GLY A 371 -10.25 -16.22 8.93
CA GLY A 371 -11.55 -15.79 8.39
C GLY A 371 -12.12 -16.81 7.40
N ARG A 372 -11.32 -17.25 6.43
CA ARG A 372 -11.72 -18.22 5.41
C ARG A 372 -12.21 -19.56 6.00
N LEU A 373 -11.54 -20.02 7.07
CA LEU A 373 -11.89 -21.27 7.76
C LEU A 373 -12.98 -21.08 8.83
N GLY A 374 -13.46 -19.85 9.07
CA GLY A 374 -14.48 -19.57 10.06
C GLY A 374 -14.09 -19.95 11.49
N ILE A 375 -12.81 -19.71 11.87
CA ILE A 375 -12.27 -20.14 13.16
C ILE A 375 -12.79 -19.23 14.29
N ALA A 376 -13.96 -19.53 14.86
CA ALA A 376 -14.57 -18.68 15.89
C ALA A 376 -13.64 -18.43 17.11
N CYS A 377 -12.82 -19.41 17.51
CA CYS A 377 -11.87 -19.23 18.61
C CYS A 377 -10.64 -18.40 18.25
N ALA A 378 -10.52 -17.88 17.00
CA ALA A 378 -9.55 -16.88 16.61
C ALA A 378 -9.99 -15.45 16.95
N ALA A 379 -11.28 -15.19 17.21
CA ALA A 379 -11.80 -13.84 17.46
C ALA A 379 -11.00 -13.03 18.51
N PRO A 380 -10.55 -13.58 19.67
CA PRO A 380 -9.77 -12.79 20.61
C PRO A 380 -8.41 -12.30 20.05
N VAL A 381 -7.67 -13.13 19.31
CA VAL A 381 -6.40 -12.74 18.73
C VAL A 381 -6.62 -11.81 17.52
N LEU A 382 -7.66 -12.02 16.72
CA LEU A 382 -8.02 -11.11 15.63
C LEU A 382 -8.42 -9.73 16.14
N ARG A 383 -9.15 -9.63 17.27
CA ARG A 383 -9.46 -8.36 17.93
C ARG A 383 -8.21 -7.64 18.41
N HIS A 384 -7.21 -8.39 18.91
CA HIS A 384 -5.92 -7.82 19.30
C HIS A 384 -5.18 -7.26 18.06
N VAL A 385 -5.03 -8.03 16.99
CA VAL A 385 -4.42 -7.56 15.74
C VAL A 385 -5.16 -6.32 15.22
N TYR A 386 -6.49 -6.33 15.16
CA TYR A 386 -7.30 -5.19 14.72
C TYR A 386 -6.99 -3.91 15.50
N ARG A 387 -6.84 -4.01 16.82
CA ARG A 387 -6.64 -2.84 17.69
C ARG A 387 -5.21 -2.30 17.66
N GLU A 388 -4.23 -3.20 17.57
CA GLU A 388 -2.83 -2.84 17.79
C GLU A 388 -2.07 -2.56 16.49
N THR A 389 -2.45 -3.18 15.36
CA THR A 389 -1.70 -2.99 14.11
C THR A 389 -1.70 -1.53 13.66
N ALA A 390 -0.52 -1.09 13.20
CA ALA A 390 -0.36 0.20 12.54
C ALA A 390 -0.86 0.19 11.09
N SER A 391 -0.85 -0.99 10.44
CA SER A 391 -1.27 -1.17 9.06
C SER A 391 -2.80 -1.14 8.93
N SER A 392 -3.33 -0.21 8.15
CA SER A 392 -4.76 -0.15 7.81
C SER A 392 -5.19 -1.33 6.96
N HIS A 393 -4.32 -1.80 6.06
CA HIS A 393 -4.58 -2.97 5.24
C HIS A 393 -4.72 -4.26 6.07
N LEU A 394 -3.78 -4.48 7.04
CA LEU A 394 -3.88 -5.64 7.93
C LEU A 394 -5.11 -5.53 8.84
N ARG A 395 -5.45 -4.32 9.30
CA ARG A 395 -6.67 -4.07 10.07
C ARG A 395 -7.93 -4.40 9.27
N GLY A 396 -7.99 -4.01 7.99
CA GLY A 396 -9.11 -4.36 7.10
C GLY A 396 -9.26 -5.87 6.92
N ARG A 397 -8.15 -6.62 6.80
CA ARG A 397 -8.16 -8.09 6.80
C ARG A 397 -8.65 -8.66 8.11
N ALA A 398 -8.20 -8.13 9.25
CA ALA A 398 -8.66 -8.54 10.57
C ALA A 398 -10.17 -8.25 10.76
N ALA A 399 -10.67 -7.11 10.28
CA ALA A 399 -12.09 -6.80 10.28
C ALA A 399 -12.90 -7.82 9.47
N ARG A 400 -12.43 -8.17 8.26
CA ARG A 400 -13.06 -9.20 7.42
C ARG A 400 -13.06 -10.58 8.08
N ALA A 401 -11.95 -10.96 8.72
CA ALA A 401 -11.86 -12.21 9.47
C ALA A 401 -12.80 -12.19 10.69
N LEU A 402 -12.92 -11.07 11.40
CA LEU A 402 -13.86 -10.90 12.51
C LEU A 402 -15.31 -10.99 12.04
N ALA A 403 -15.65 -10.44 10.90
CA ALA A 403 -17.01 -10.58 10.33
C ALA A 403 -17.42 -12.05 10.11
N ALA A 404 -16.43 -12.92 9.82
CA ALA A 404 -16.67 -14.36 9.64
C ALA A 404 -16.58 -15.19 10.93
N THR A 405 -15.96 -14.67 12.00
CA THR A 405 -15.61 -15.47 13.19
C THR A 405 -16.20 -14.95 14.50
N ASP A 406 -16.66 -13.69 14.53
CA ASP A 406 -17.13 -13.00 15.73
C ASP A 406 -18.61 -12.63 15.60
N ALA A 407 -19.47 -13.31 16.34
CA ALA A 407 -20.93 -13.04 16.32
C ALA A 407 -21.29 -11.61 16.74
N SER A 408 -20.42 -10.92 17.50
CA SER A 408 -20.66 -9.53 17.92
C SER A 408 -20.10 -8.48 16.93
N PHE A 409 -19.57 -8.90 15.78
CA PHE A 409 -18.95 -7.98 14.81
C PHE A 409 -19.91 -6.86 14.38
N ALA A 410 -21.14 -7.20 14.04
CA ALA A 410 -22.13 -6.25 13.53
C ALA A 410 -22.48 -5.13 14.51
N THR A 411 -22.56 -5.45 15.82
CA THR A 411 -22.88 -4.51 16.90
C THR A 411 -21.69 -3.77 17.47
N GLY A 412 -20.47 -4.24 17.18
CA GLY A 412 -19.22 -3.73 17.74
C GLY A 412 -18.31 -3.17 16.66
N PHE A 413 -17.35 -3.97 16.19
CA PHE A 413 -16.31 -3.53 15.26
C PHE A 413 -16.84 -2.96 13.93
N ALA A 414 -17.96 -3.49 13.40
CA ALA A 414 -18.54 -2.95 12.17
C ALA A 414 -19.00 -1.49 12.35
N VAL A 415 -19.46 -1.11 13.53
CA VAL A 415 -19.82 0.29 13.82
C VAL A 415 -18.59 1.19 13.76
N GLU A 416 -17.51 0.84 14.45
CA GLU A 416 -16.24 1.57 14.40
C GLU A 416 -15.72 1.67 12.95
N CYS A 417 -15.72 0.56 12.21
CA CYS A 417 -15.21 0.47 10.84
C CYS A 417 -15.85 1.46 9.85
N LEU A 418 -17.05 2.00 10.12
CA LEU A 418 -17.68 3.02 9.27
C LEU A 418 -16.89 4.34 9.22
N TRP A 419 -16.01 4.60 10.17
CA TRP A 419 -15.15 5.78 10.24
C TRP A 419 -13.67 5.44 9.98
N ASP A 420 -13.34 4.21 9.58
CA ASP A 420 -11.97 3.80 9.28
C ASP A 420 -11.39 4.54 8.06
N CYS A 421 -10.07 4.70 8.02
CA CYS A 421 -9.40 5.33 6.87
C CYS A 421 -9.45 4.44 5.61
N GLU A 422 -9.53 3.13 5.77
CA GLU A 422 -9.48 2.14 4.69
C GLU A 422 -10.86 1.94 4.05
N GLU A 423 -10.98 2.13 2.73
CA GLU A 423 -12.25 2.02 2.00
C GLU A 423 -12.84 0.60 2.07
N THR A 424 -12.01 -0.43 1.92
CA THR A 424 -12.47 -1.83 1.99
C THR A 424 -13.02 -2.20 3.38
N THR A 425 -12.50 -1.53 4.42
CA THR A 425 -13.00 -1.67 5.79
C THR A 425 -14.35 -0.97 5.95
N ARG A 426 -14.50 0.24 5.38
CA ARG A 426 -15.79 0.96 5.37
C ARG A 426 -16.85 0.24 4.54
N GLU A 427 -16.47 -0.34 3.39
CA GLU A 427 -17.35 -1.17 2.56
C GLU A 427 -17.88 -2.37 3.34
N LEU A 428 -17.00 -3.12 4.01
CA LEU A 428 -17.38 -4.23 4.87
C LEU A 428 -18.36 -3.78 5.97
N ALA A 429 -18.04 -2.67 6.63
CA ALA A 429 -18.89 -2.09 7.68
C ALA A 429 -20.25 -1.68 7.15
N ALA A 430 -20.32 -1.05 5.98
CA ALA A 430 -21.57 -0.67 5.34
C ALA A 430 -22.51 -1.86 5.10
N ARG A 431 -21.95 -3.03 4.82
CA ARG A 431 -22.70 -4.28 4.65
C ARG A 431 -23.20 -4.89 5.96
N HIS A 432 -22.42 -4.75 7.05
CA HIS A 432 -22.61 -5.53 8.28
C HIS A 432 -23.07 -4.73 9.49
N ALA A 433 -22.75 -3.42 9.61
CA ALA A 433 -23.05 -2.64 10.80
C ALA A 433 -24.54 -2.64 11.13
N GLU A 434 -24.89 -2.86 12.40
CA GLU A 434 -26.26 -2.85 12.86
C GLU A 434 -26.84 -1.44 12.84
N THR A 435 -28.06 -1.27 12.31
CA THR A 435 -28.70 0.04 12.07
C THR A 435 -29.64 0.48 13.18
N GLY A 436 -29.58 -0.15 14.35
CA GLY A 436 -30.38 0.24 15.52
C GLY A 436 -29.97 1.60 16.14
N ASP A 437 -28.74 2.07 15.90
CA ASP A 437 -28.25 3.37 16.35
C ASP A 437 -28.44 4.42 15.25
N ALA A 438 -29.12 5.53 15.57
CA ALA A 438 -29.33 6.64 14.65
C ALA A 438 -28.03 7.24 14.09
N ARG A 439 -26.93 7.22 14.87
CA ARG A 439 -25.61 7.68 14.43
C ARG A 439 -25.04 6.80 13.32
N VAL A 440 -25.28 5.50 13.36
CA VAL A 440 -24.87 4.57 12.31
C VAL A 440 -25.63 4.85 11.03
N VAL A 441 -26.95 5.03 11.12
CA VAL A 441 -27.80 5.35 9.96
C VAL A 441 -27.38 6.68 9.33
N GLU A 442 -27.13 7.70 10.15
CA GLU A 442 -26.65 9.01 9.67
C GLU A 442 -25.27 8.91 9.01
N ARG A 443 -24.34 8.13 9.58
CA ARG A 443 -23.03 7.89 8.97
C ARG A 443 -23.14 7.19 7.63
N LEU A 444 -23.98 6.19 7.51
CA LEU A 444 -24.24 5.49 6.24
C LEU A 444 -24.80 6.45 5.18
N ARG A 445 -25.74 7.34 5.55
CA ARG A 445 -26.25 8.38 4.64
C ARG A 445 -25.12 9.28 4.14
N ARG A 446 -24.27 9.75 5.05
CA ARG A 446 -23.12 10.61 4.69
C ARG A 446 -22.17 9.88 3.73
N LEU A 447 -21.84 8.61 3.97
CA LEU A 447 -21.00 7.82 3.07
C LEU A 447 -21.64 7.65 1.67
N ALA A 448 -22.96 7.48 1.60
CA ALA A 448 -23.67 7.36 0.31
C ALA A 448 -23.70 8.68 -0.49
N ALA A 449 -23.66 9.83 0.20
CA ALA A 449 -23.73 11.16 -0.40
C ALA A 449 -22.36 11.83 -0.60
N ASP A 450 -21.29 11.28 -0.03
CA ASP A 450 -19.96 11.86 -0.07
C ASP A 450 -19.34 11.71 -1.47
N PRO A 451 -19.05 12.81 -2.19
CA PRO A 451 -18.50 12.75 -3.54
C PRO A 451 -17.04 12.23 -3.60
N ALA A 452 -16.34 12.20 -2.46
CA ALA A 452 -14.97 11.69 -2.36
C ALA A 452 -14.93 10.25 -1.81
N GLU A 453 -16.08 9.62 -1.59
CA GLU A 453 -16.12 8.22 -1.16
C GLU A 453 -16.06 7.29 -2.37
N GLU A 454 -15.42 6.13 -2.21
CA GLU A 454 -15.29 5.11 -3.23
C GLU A 454 -16.66 4.51 -3.63
N ASP A 455 -16.81 4.21 -4.91
CA ASP A 455 -18.05 3.70 -5.50
C ASP A 455 -18.51 2.38 -4.84
N GLU A 456 -17.58 1.55 -4.40
CA GLU A 456 -17.84 0.28 -3.72
C GLU A 456 -18.51 0.49 -2.37
N VAL A 457 -18.05 1.48 -1.59
CA VAL A 457 -18.64 1.85 -0.30
C VAL A 457 -20.05 2.41 -0.51
N GLN A 458 -20.21 3.35 -1.45
CA GLN A 458 -21.50 3.92 -1.79
C GLN A 458 -22.49 2.85 -2.27
N THR A 459 -22.03 1.92 -3.11
CA THR A 459 -22.82 0.80 -3.61
C THR A 459 -23.25 -0.14 -2.48
N ALA A 460 -22.34 -0.44 -1.54
CA ALA A 460 -22.65 -1.25 -0.38
C ALA A 460 -23.77 -0.62 0.49
N VAL A 461 -23.71 0.70 0.70
CA VAL A 461 -24.76 1.43 1.42
C VAL A 461 -26.10 1.40 0.64
N ARG A 462 -26.06 1.77 -0.66
CA ARG A 462 -27.28 1.83 -1.50
C ARG A 462 -27.96 0.46 -1.62
N SER A 463 -27.19 -0.62 -1.75
CA SER A 463 -27.73 -1.98 -1.82
C SER A 463 -28.50 -2.39 -0.56
N ARG A 464 -28.15 -1.80 0.57
CA ARG A 464 -28.79 -2.10 1.87
C ARG A 464 -30.08 -1.32 2.13
N PHE A 465 -30.15 -0.09 1.66
CA PHE A 465 -31.27 0.82 1.97
C PHE A 465 -32.19 1.11 0.76
N GLY A 466 -31.82 0.66 -0.44
CA GLY A 466 -32.51 1.00 -1.68
C GLY A 466 -32.17 2.39 -2.22
N PRO A 467 -32.65 2.73 -3.44
CA PRO A 467 -32.27 3.98 -4.14
C PRO A 467 -32.80 5.27 -3.50
N ASP A 468 -33.76 5.18 -2.58
CA ASP A 468 -34.44 6.37 -1.98
C ASP A 468 -33.58 7.14 -0.95
N MET A 469 -32.39 6.67 -0.61
CA MET A 469 -31.51 7.31 0.39
C MET A 469 -30.72 8.52 -0.14
N SER A 470 -30.79 8.83 -1.43
CA SER A 470 -30.06 9.95 -2.05
C SER A 470 -30.83 11.28 -2.10
N ALA A 471 -32.06 11.32 -1.59
CA ALA A 471 -32.97 12.49 -1.65
C ALA A 471 -33.38 12.94 -0.23
N GLY A 472 -32.42 13.45 0.54
CA GLY A 472 -32.71 14.02 1.85
C GLY A 472 -31.70 15.12 2.22
#